data_9b5fe6ec50f2b1f44976579e8fcc066f
#
_entry.id   9b5fe6ec50f2b1f44976579e8fcc066f
#
_cell.length_a   1.000
_cell.length_b   1.000
_cell.length_c   1.000
_cell.angle_alpha   90.00
_cell.angle_beta   90.00
_cell.angle_gamma   90.00
#
_symmetry.space_group_name_H-M   'P 1'
#
loop_
_entity.id
_entity.type
_entity.pdbx_description
1 polymer ?
#
loop_
_entity_poly.entity_id
_entity_poly.type
_entity_poly.pdbx_seq_one_letter_code
_entity_poly.pdbx_strand_id
1 'polypeptide(L)'
;MSDQMDMINGRNMMNEYDYNNQMICITNRNLCKGDFLEKIREVASKKPKAIILREKDLTEEEYARLSVKVKAICDEMGVICIYHTFIDTAVQQGVRQIHLPMPLLRMLSEDIKKSIDMIGVSCHSVEEAVEAEANGSSYIIAGHIFDTDCKKNIPGRGLPFLQEVASSVTIPVYGIGGITGQNLDLILKSGAAGGCMMSGYMQ
;
A
#
# COMPACT_ATOMS: atom_id res chain seq x y z
N MET A 1 -41.21 0.23 29.40
CA MET A 1 -40.10 -0.65 29.78
C MET A 1 -39.52 -1.28 28.51
N SER A 2 -38.91 -0.50 27.61
CA SER A 2 -38.28 -0.98 26.37
C SER A 2 -37.08 -0.10 25.91
N ASP A 3 -36.45 0.71 26.75
CA ASP A 3 -35.39 1.66 26.38
C ASP A 3 -34.05 1.42 27.09
N GLN A 4 -33.74 0.19 27.50
CA GLN A 4 -32.50 -0.10 28.23
C GLN A 4 -31.66 -1.26 27.66
N MET A 5 -31.84 -1.63 26.38
CA MET A 5 -31.10 -2.76 25.80
C MET A 5 -30.16 -2.41 24.63
N ASP A 6 -30.04 -1.12 24.26
CA ASP A 6 -29.22 -0.70 23.09
C ASP A 6 -27.88 -0.01 23.42
N MET A 7 -27.38 -0.13 24.65
CA MET A 7 -26.12 0.51 25.08
C MET A 7 -24.95 -0.45 25.34
N ILE A 8 -24.91 -1.62 24.73
CA ILE A 8 -23.75 -2.53 24.81
C ILE A 8 -23.34 -2.98 23.41
N ASN A 9 -22.92 -2.09 22.56
CA ASN A 9 -22.03 -2.37 21.42
C ASN A 9 -21.54 -1.05 20.78
N GLY A 10 -20.97 -0.16 21.54
CA GLY A 10 -20.30 1.04 21.05
C GLY A 10 -18.92 0.75 20.44
N ARG A 11 -18.81 -0.21 19.52
CA ARG A 11 -17.76 -0.18 18.52
C ARG A 11 -18.23 0.81 17.47
N ASN A 12 -17.62 1.99 17.44
CA ASN A 12 -17.63 2.84 16.25
C ASN A 12 -17.04 1.97 15.10
N MET A 13 -17.90 1.21 14.43
CA MET A 13 -17.48 0.50 13.23
C MET A 13 -17.24 1.58 12.17
N MET A 14 -15.99 1.73 11.76
CA MET A 14 -15.63 2.54 10.61
C MET A 14 -16.56 2.15 9.45
N ASN A 15 -17.15 3.13 8.77
CA ASN A 15 -17.95 2.82 7.60
C ASN A 15 -17.04 2.27 6.48
N GLU A 16 -17.61 1.60 5.49
CA GLU A 16 -16.84 0.96 4.42
C GLU A 16 -15.98 1.96 3.62
N TYR A 17 -16.45 3.19 3.48
CA TYR A 17 -15.72 4.26 2.80
C TYR A 17 -14.49 4.68 3.61
N ASP A 18 -14.62 4.90 4.91
CA ASP A 18 -13.51 5.28 5.78
C ASP A 18 -12.46 4.17 5.84
N TYR A 19 -12.90 2.90 5.89
CA TYR A 19 -12.04 1.75 5.80
C TYR A 19 -11.22 1.74 4.51
N ASN A 20 -11.88 1.83 3.35
CA ASN A 20 -11.20 1.76 2.07
C ASN A 20 -10.23 2.93 1.86
N ASN A 21 -10.58 4.14 2.33
CA ASN A 21 -9.70 5.30 2.23
C ASN A 21 -8.43 5.22 3.12
N GLN A 22 -8.34 4.24 4.01
CA GLN A 22 -7.15 3.96 4.83
C GLN A 22 -6.39 2.72 4.34
N MET A 23 -6.86 2.09 3.28
CA MET A 23 -6.26 0.88 2.72
C MET A 23 -5.62 1.14 1.36
N ILE A 24 -4.43 0.59 1.19
CA ILE A 24 -3.71 0.56 -0.09
C ILE A 24 -3.80 -0.86 -0.65
N CYS A 25 -4.26 -0.99 -1.89
CA CYS A 25 -4.20 -2.26 -2.62
C CYS A 25 -2.80 -2.43 -3.22
N ILE A 26 -2.19 -3.60 -3.00
CA ILE A 26 -0.97 -4.01 -3.71
C ILE A 26 -1.34 -5.15 -4.65
N THR A 27 -1.08 -4.99 -5.95
CA THR A 27 -1.47 -5.99 -6.92
C THR A 27 -0.55 -7.20 -6.94
N ASN A 28 -1.10 -8.31 -7.37
CA ASN A 28 -0.43 -9.51 -7.80
C ASN A 28 -1.39 -10.28 -8.70
N ARG A 29 -1.23 -10.17 -10.03
CA ARG A 29 -2.14 -10.79 -11.01
C ARG A 29 -2.23 -12.31 -10.88
N ASN A 30 -1.18 -12.96 -10.37
CA ASN A 30 -1.14 -14.41 -10.18
C ASN A 30 -2.09 -14.91 -9.07
N LEU A 31 -2.66 -14.01 -8.25
CA LEU A 31 -3.67 -14.35 -7.26
C LEU A 31 -5.11 -14.23 -7.80
N CYS A 32 -5.29 -13.60 -8.96
CA CYS A 32 -6.62 -13.39 -9.54
C CYS A 32 -7.16 -14.68 -10.16
N LYS A 33 -8.43 -14.98 -9.90
CA LYS A 33 -9.16 -16.12 -10.48
C LYS A 33 -9.83 -15.82 -11.82
N GLY A 34 -9.62 -14.69 -12.42
CA GLY A 34 -10.27 -14.24 -13.66
C GLY A 34 -9.44 -13.18 -14.36
N ASP A 35 -10.10 -12.32 -15.12
CA ASP A 35 -9.42 -11.22 -15.79
C ASP A 35 -8.86 -10.20 -14.78
N PHE A 36 -7.59 -9.89 -14.92
CA PHE A 36 -6.91 -8.98 -14.02
C PHE A 36 -7.44 -7.54 -14.10
N LEU A 37 -7.77 -7.06 -15.29
CA LEU A 37 -8.25 -5.69 -15.46
C LEU A 37 -9.66 -5.54 -14.89
N GLU A 38 -10.51 -6.55 -15.01
CA GLU A 38 -11.81 -6.58 -14.34
C GLU A 38 -11.65 -6.58 -12.81
N LYS A 39 -10.67 -7.33 -12.27
CA LYS A 39 -10.33 -7.29 -10.85
C LYS A 39 -9.87 -5.88 -10.42
N ILE A 40 -9.06 -5.21 -11.23
CA ILE A 40 -8.65 -3.82 -10.95
C ILE A 40 -9.86 -2.87 -10.94
N ARG A 41 -10.83 -3.03 -11.85
CA ARG A 41 -12.08 -2.25 -11.82
C ARG A 41 -12.88 -2.50 -10.53
N GLU A 42 -13.05 -3.77 -10.14
CA GLU A 42 -13.70 -4.14 -8.89
C GLU A 42 -13.02 -3.48 -7.68
N VAL A 43 -11.69 -3.56 -7.60
CA VAL A 43 -10.92 -2.94 -6.52
C VAL A 43 -11.04 -1.42 -6.54
N ALA A 44 -10.88 -0.80 -7.70
CA ALA A 44 -10.96 0.65 -7.84
C ALA A 44 -12.36 1.21 -7.50
N SER A 45 -13.45 0.44 -7.77
CA SER A 45 -14.81 0.82 -7.40
C SER A 45 -15.02 0.94 -5.89
N LYS A 46 -14.24 0.21 -5.08
CA LYS A 46 -14.22 0.29 -3.61
C LYS A 46 -13.48 1.52 -3.07
N LYS A 47 -12.86 2.32 -3.95
CA LYS A 47 -12.14 3.56 -3.59
C LYS A 47 -11.05 3.37 -2.55
N PRO A 48 -10.10 2.42 -2.72
CA PRO A 48 -8.94 2.37 -1.84
C PRO A 48 -8.14 3.68 -1.93
N LYS A 49 -7.34 3.96 -0.91
CA LYS A 49 -6.43 5.12 -0.86
C LYS A 49 -5.56 5.22 -2.11
N ALA A 50 -5.04 4.06 -2.55
CA ALA A 50 -4.25 3.91 -3.77
C ALA A 50 -4.21 2.44 -4.22
N ILE A 51 -3.84 2.23 -5.48
CA ILE A 51 -3.48 0.93 -6.03
C ILE A 51 -2.01 0.97 -6.43
N ILE A 52 -1.17 0.15 -5.80
CA ILE A 52 0.22 -0.06 -6.18
C ILE A 52 0.29 -1.21 -7.17
N LEU A 53 0.63 -0.91 -8.42
CA LEU A 53 0.80 -1.92 -9.48
C LEU A 53 2.14 -2.64 -9.30
N ARG A 54 2.11 -3.81 -8.65
CA ARG A 54 3.29 -4.59 -8.29
C ARG A 54 3.29 -5.94 -9.00
N GLU A 55 3.86 -5.98 -10.20
CA GLU A 55 3.96 -7.19 -11.04
C GLU A 55 5.44 -7.46 -11.37
N LYS A 56 6.18 -7.98 -10.37
CA LYS A 56 7.64 -8.13 -10.39
C LYS A 56 8.19 -9.15 -11.39
N ASP A 57 7.36 -10.03 -11.86
CA ASP A 57 7.69 -11.12 -12.80
C ASP A 57 7.51 -10.71 -14.26
N LEU A 58 7.03 -9.49 -14.52
CA LEU A 58 6.96 -8.92 -15.85
C LEU A 58 8.30 -8.34 -16.29
N THR A 59 8.57 -8.40 -17.59
CA THR A 59 9.57 -7.55 -18.23
C THR A 59 9.13 -6.10 -18.23
N GLU A 60 10.06 -5.16 -18.43
CA GLU A 60 9.72 -3.74 -18.48
C GLU A 60 8.70 -3.41 -19.58
N GLU A 61 8.84 -4.01 -20.76
CA GLU A 61 7.90 -3.83 -21.87
C GLU A 61 6.49 -4.37 -21.56
N GLU A 62 6.40 -5.54 -20.92
CA GLU A 62 5.12 -6.10 -20.47
C GLU A 62 4.47 -5.24 -19.41
N TYR A 63 5.27 -4.77 -18.44
CA TYR A 63 4.80 -3.88 -17.40
C TYR A 63 4.31 -2.55 -18.00
N ALA A 64 5.06 -1.96 -18.94
CA ALA A 64 4.69 -0.72 -19.62
C ALA A 64 3.34 -0.86 -20.36
N ARG A 65 3.10 -2.00 -21.03
CA ARG A 65 1.79 -2.26 -21.69
C ARG A 65 0.65 -2.44 -20.69
N LEU A 66 0.90 -3.13 -19.61
CA LEU A 66 -0.11 -3.39 -18.57
C LEU A 66 -0.44 -2.11 -17.79
N SER A 67 0.58 -1.35 -17.41
CA SER A 67 0.45 -0.18 -16.56
C SER A 67 -0.42 0.92 -17.17
N VAL A 68 -0.34 1.13 -18.49
CA VAL A 68 -1.24 2.07 -19.21
C VAL A 68 -2.71 1.71 -19.00
N LYS A 69 -3.06 0.41 -19.10
CA LYS A 69 -4.44 -0.07 -18.94
C LYS A 69 -4.92 0.07 -17.49
N VAL A 70 -4.07 -0.30 -16.53
CA VAL A 70 -4.39 -0.18 -15.09
C VAL A 70 -4.54 1.28 -14.69
N LYS A 71 -3.62 2.14 -15.14
CA LYS A 71 -3.70 3.57 -14.87
C LYS A 71 -4.98 4.19 -15.43
N ALA A 72 -5.37 3.86 -16.65
CA ALA A 72 -6.62 4.35 -17.24
C ALA A 72 -7.85 3.97 -16.40
N ILE A 73 -7.91 2.74 -15.87
CA ILE A 73 -8.99 2.31 -14.97
C ILE A 73 -8.96 3.12 -13.66
N CYS A 74 -7.77 3.31 -13.08
CA CYS A 74 -7.63 4.08 -11.85
C CYS A 74 -8.06 5.54 -12.05
N ASP A 75 -7.67 6.16 -13.16
CA ASP A 75 -8.03 7.54 -13.51
C ASP A 75 -9.54 7.70 -13.70
N GLU A 76 -10.17 6.77 -14.44
CA GLU A 76 -11.63 6.71 -14.63
C GLU A 76 -12.36 6.62 -13.28
N MET A 77 -11.83 5.82 -12.36
CA MET A 77 -12.39 5.62 -11.04
C MET A 77 -11.93 6.66 -10.00
N GLY A 78 -11.05 7.60 -10.34
CA GLY A 78 -10.52 8.61 -9.41
C GLY A 78 -9.73 7.99 -8.26
N VAL A 79 -8.95 6.93 -8.51
CA VAL A 79 -8.06 6.26 -7.56
C VAL A 79 -6.61 6.49 -7.97
N ILE A 80 -5.73 6.74 -7.00
CA ILE A 80 -4.31 6.95 -7.27
C ILE A 80 -3.68 5.61 -7.72
N CYS A 81 -3.05 5.61 -8.92
CA CYS A 81 -2.24 4.49 -9.40
C CYS A 81 -0.77 4.77 -9.14
N ILE A 82 -0.10 3.90 -8.39
CA ILE A 82 1.31 4.01 -8.03
C ILE A 82 2.08 2.92 -8.75
N TYR A 83 3.12 3.29 -9.52
CA TYR A 83 3.97 2.29 -10.20
C TYR A 83 5.01 1.75 -9.23
N HIS A 84 5.26 0.45 -9.31
CA HIS A 84 6.20 -0.22 -8.42
C HIS A 84 7.47 -0.64 -9.17
N THR A 85 8.63 -0.16 -8.72
CA THR A 85 9.97 -0.59 -9.18
C THR A 85 10.37 -0.10 -10.58
N PHE A 86 9.47 -0.10 -11.57
CA PHE A 86 9.75 0.26 -12.97
C PHE A 86 9.83 1.80 -13.15
N ILE A 87 10.96 2.37 -12.73
CA ILE A 87 11.17 3.82 -12.68
C ILE A 87 11.17 4.43 -14.09
N ASP A 88 11.88 3.80 -15.03
CA ASP A 88 11.99 4.29 -16.41
C ASP A 88 10.62 4.29 -17.09
N THR A 89 9.84 3.24 -16.90
CA THR A 89 8.45 3.21 -17.39
C THR A 89 7.59 4.32 -16.77
N ALA A 90 7.72 4.60 -15.47
CA ALA A 90 6.98 5.67 -14.83
C ALA A 90 7.34 7.05 -15.44
N VAL A 91 8.63 7.34 -15.59
CA VAL A 91 9.12 8.58 -16.19
C VAL A 91 8.66 8.74 -17.64
N GLN A 92 8.81 7.69 -18.47
CA GLN A 92 8.39 7.70 -19.89
C GLN A 92 6.89 7.91 -20.07
N GLN A 93 6.07 7.39 -19.16
CA GLN A 93 4.62 7.52 -19.20
C GLN A 93 4.10 8.77 -18.45
N GLY A 94 4.99 9.60 -17.90
CA GLY A 94 4.63 10.81 -17.15
C GLY A 94 3.93 10.51 -15.82
N VAL A 95 4.11 9.29 -15.26
CA VAL A 95 3.56 8.92 -13.96
C VAL A 95 4.48 9.42 -12.86
N ARG A 96 3.92 10.20 -11.94
CA ARG A 96 4.67 10.91 -10.90
C ARG A 96 4.53 10.28 -9.50
N GLN A 97 3.97 9.05 -9.43
CA GLN A 97 3.78 8.28 -8.20
C GLN A 97 4.46 6.93 -8.34
N ILE A 98 5.48 6.68 -7.50
CA ILE A 98 6.24 5.41 -7.50
C ILE A 98 6.36 4.82 -6.11
N HIS A 99 6.51 3.51 -6.04
CA HIS A 99 6.86 2.78 -4.81
C HIS A 99 8.09 1.90 -5.03
N LEU A 100 9.08 2.02 -4.16
CA LEU A 100 10.38 1.41 -4.31
C LEU A 100 10.78 0.56 -3.09
N PRO A 101 11.60 -0.48 -3.27
CA PRO A 101 12.40 -1.03 -2.18
C PRO A 101 13.59 -0.10 -1.86
N MET A 102 14.11 -0.15 -0.62
CA MET A 102 15.22 0.69 -0.17
C MET A 102 16.43 0.74 -1.11
N PRO A 103 16.92 -0.39 -1.68
CA PRO A 103 18.06 -0.34 -2.60
C PRO A 103 17.84 0.57 -3.81
N LEU A 104 16.63 0.60 -4.37
CA LEU A 104 16.33 1.48 -5.51
C LEU A 104 16.17 2.94 -5.10
N LEU A 105 15.66 3.23 -3.91
CA LEU A 105 15.64 4.60 -3.38
C LEU A 105 17.06 5.17 -3.27
N ARG A 106 18.00 4.39 -2.73
CA ARG A 106 19.41 4.79 -2.59
C ARG A 106 20.10 5.10 -3.92
N MET A 107 19.64 4.46 -5.01
CA MET A 107 20.19 4.64 -6.36
C MET A 107 19.47 5.74 -7.16
N LEU A 108 18.38 6.28 -6.63
CA LEU A 108 17.57 7.25 -7.36
C LEU A 108 18.29 8.59 -7.48
N SER A 109 18.50 9.05 -8.73
CA SER A 109 19.14 10.34 -8.97
C SER A 109 18.24 11.51 -8.54
N GLU A 110 18.85 12.63 -8.17
CA GLU A 110 18.12 13.84 -7.79
C GLU A 110 17.21 14.39 -8.91
N ASP A 111 17.61 14.19 -10.17
CA ASP A 111 16.79 14.64 -11.30
C ASP A 111 15.53 13.79 -11.45
N ILE A 112 15.62 12.48 -11.23
CA ILE A 112 14.44 11.60 -11.20
C ILE A 112 13.57 11.94 -9.99
N LYS A 113 14.14 12.15 -8.80
CA LYS A 113 13.38 12.56 -7.61
C LYS A 113 12.55 13.83 -7.86
N LYS A 114 13.12 14.82 -8.55
CA LYS A 114 12.41 16.07 -8.91
C LYS A 114 11.26 15.85 -9.90
N SER A 115 11.32 14.81 -10.71
CA SER A 115 10.26 14.48 -11.69
C SER A 115 9.10 13.68 -11.07
N ILE A 116 9.23 13.20 -9.83
CA ILE A 116 8.26 12.38 -9.12
C ILE A 116 7.66 13.19 -7.97
N ASP A 117 6.32 13.19 -7.86
CA ASP A 117 5.60 13.90 -6.79
C ASP A 117 5.44 13.07 -5.52
N MET A 118 5.41 11.74 -5.65
CA MET A 118 5.19 10.83 -4.54
C MET A 118 6.12 9.60 -4.65
N ILE A 119 7.00 9.44 -3.70
CA ILE A 119 7.88 8.28 -3.57
C ILE A 119 7.50 7.52 -2.31
N GLY A 120 6.94 6.32 -2.46
CA GLY A 120 6.71 5.39 -1.36
C GLY A 120 7.86 4.40 -1.25
N VAL A 121 8.14 3.94 -0.03
CA VAL A 121 9.24 2.99 0.21
C VAL A 121 8.82 1.86 1.14
N SER A 122 9.21 0.63 0.79
CA SER A 122 9.10 -0.52 1.68
C SER A 122 10.29 -0.58 2.63
N CYS A 123 10.01 -0.54 3.95
CA CYS A 123 11.02 -0.59 5.01
C CYS A 123 10.83 -1.80 5.93
N HIS A 124 11.93 -2.35 6.38
CA HIS A 124 11.98 -3.54 7.23
C HIS A 124 12.68 -3.29 8.57
N SER A 125 13.09 -2.06 8.86
CA SER A 125 13.61 -1.63 10.16
C SER A 125 13.29 -0.16 10.42
N VAL A 126 13.51 0.30 11.64
CA VAL A 126 13.37 1.72 12.02
C VAL A 126 14.42 2.55 11.31
N GLU A 127 15.65 2.05 11.22
CA GLU A 127 16.75 2.72 10.54
C GLU A 127 16.44 2.94 9.05
N GLU A 128 15.88 1.92 8.38
CA GLU A 128 15.44 2.06 6.99
C GLU A 128 14.33 3.11 6.84
N ALA A 129 13.42 3.21 7.80
CA ALA A 129 12.35 4.20 7.78
C ALA A 129 12.89 5.64 7.91
N VAL A 130 13.79 5.87 8.86
CA VAL A 130 14.47 7.16 9.05
C VAL A 130 15.30 7.52 7.82
N GLU A 131 16.04 6.56 7.28
CA GLU A 131 16.81 6.75 6.04
C GLU A 131 15.91 7.08 4.85
N ALA A 132 14.75 6.40 4.71
CA ALA A 132 13.81 6.65 3.63
C ALA A 132 13.25 8.07 3.70
N GLU A 133 12.85 8.55 4.88
CA GLU A 133 12.38 9.92 5.07
C GLU A 133 13.48 10.94 4.74
N ALA A 134 14.71 10.72 5.22
CA ALA A 134 15.86 11.59 4.94
C ALA A 134 16.19 11.65 3.43
N ASN A 135 15.88 10.60 2.67
CA ASN A 135 16.03 10.54 1.21
C ASN A 135 14.81 11.04 0.42
N GLY A 136 13.84 11.68 1.08
CA GLY A 136 12.72 12.35 0.41
C GLY A 136 11.53 11.45 0.11
N SER A 137 11.37 10.32 0.82
CA SER A 137 10.16 9.50 0.70
C SER A 137 8.94 10.26 1.20
N SER A 138 7.81 10.07 0.51
CA SER A 138 6.52 10.68 0.85
C SER A 138 5.69 9.83 1.81
N TYR A 139 5.94 8.52 1.85
CA TYR A 139 5.32 7.57 2.77
C TYR A 139 6.12 6.28 2.86
N ILE A 140 5.87 5.51 3.91
CA ILE A 140 6.53 4.23 4.17
C ILE A 140 5.50 3.10 4.23
N ILE A 141 5.87 1.93 3.70
CA ILE A 141 5.19 0.67 3.97
C ILE A 141 6.10 -0.18 4.86
N ALA A 142 5.69 -0.39 6.10
CA ALA A 142 6.42 -1.15 7.11
C ALA A 142 5.86 -2.57 7.26
N GLY A 143 6.74 -3.56 7.29
CA GLY A 143 6.24 -4.94 7.48
C GLY A 143 7.26 -6.05 7.45
N HIS A 144 6.74 -7.28 7.59
CA HIS A 144 5.31 -7.65 7.72
C HIS A 144 4.87 -7.66 9.19
N ILE A 145 3.66 -7.23 9.45
CA ILE A 145 3.17 -6.99 10.82
C ILE A 145 2.65 -8.27 11.46
N PHE A 146 1.72 -8.96 10.79
CA PHE A 146 1.17 -10.22 11.25
C PHE A 146 1.65 -11.37 10.37
N ASP A 147 1.52 -12.60 10.84
CA ASP A 147 1.82 -13.79 10.06
C ASP A 147 1.03 -13.80 8.75
N THR A 148 1.67 -14.22 7.68
CA THR A 148 1.08 -14.20 6.34
C THR A 148 1.63 -15.32 5.47
N ASP A 149 0.79 -15.91 4.65
CA ASP A 149 1.18 -16.95 3.69
C ASP A 149 2.24 -16.49 2.67
N CYS A 150 2.35 -15.19 2.44
CA CYS A 150 3.36 -14.61 1.55
C CYS A 150 4.78 -14.70 2.13
N LYS A 151 4.93 -14.92 3.45
CA LYS A 151 6.22 -15.07 4.14
C LYS A 151 6.16 -16.26 5.12
N LYS A 152 5.91 -17.43 4.57
CA LYS A 152 5.84 -18.68 5.35
C LYS A 152 7.12 -18.87 6.19
N ASN A 153 6.95 -19.29 7.44
CA ASN A 153 8.02 -19.57 8.41
C ASN A 153 8.83 -18.34 8.89
N ILE A 154 8.39 -17.14 8.60
CA ILE A 154 8.95 -15.92 9.19
C ILE A 154 7.84 -15.30 10.05
N PRO A 155 8.00 -15.21 11.39
CA PRO A 155 6.98 -14.61 12.23
C PRO A 155 6.81 -13.13 11.92
N GLY A 156 5.57 -12.64 12.06
CA GLY A 156 5.25 -11.22 11.94
C GLY A 156 5.99 -10.41 13.01
N ARG A 157 6.35 -9.19 12.70
CA ARG A 157 7.12 -8.31 13.59
C ARG A 157 6.25 -7.68 14.70
N GLY A 158 4.94 -7.76 14.55
CA GLY A 158 3.96 -7.28 15.52
C GLY A 158 3.71 -5.77 15.49
N LEU A 159 2.72 -5.38 16.27
CA LEU A 159 2.32 -3.98 16.42
C LEU A 159 3.39 -3.10 17.10
N PRO A 160 4.22 -3.61 18.06
CA PRO A 160 5.29 -2.79 18.64
C PRO A 160 6.29 -2.28 17.60
N PHE A 161 6.67 -3.12 16.62
CA PHE A 161 7.52 -2.69 15.52
C PHE A 161 6.86 -1.59 14.67
N LEU A 162 5.57 -1.75 14.34
CA LEU A 162 4.84 -0.73 13.58
C LEU A 162 4.77 0.60 14.33
N GLN A 163 4.52 0.56 15.64
CA GLN A 163 4.48 1.73 16.50
C GLN A 163 5.84 2.42 16.58
N GLU A 164 6.92 1.66 16.70
CA GLU A 164 8.27 2.19 16.72
C GLU A 164 8.61 2.89 15.39
N VAL A 165 8.31 2.27 14.25
CA VAL A 165 8.49 2.90 12.93
C VAL A 165 7.64 4.16 12.81
N ALA A 166 6.34 4.11 13.16
CA ALA A 166 5.44 5.25 13.02
C ALA A 166 5.84 6.43 13.90
N SER A 167 6.47 6.18 15.06
CA SER A 167 6.95 7.24 15.94
C SER A 167 8.35 7.78 15.59
N SER A 168 9.09 7.10 14.72
CA SER A 168 10.44 7.50 14.32
C SER A 168 10.50 8.45 13.13
N VAL A 169 9.38 8.63 12.41
CA VAL A 169 9.29 9.46 11.21
C VAL A 169 8.07 10.38 11.26
N THR A 170 8.05 11.43 10.45
CA THR A 170 6.92 12.39 10.36
C THR A 170 6.00 12.09 9.16
N ILE A 171 6.49 11.36 8.16
CA ILE A 171 5.73 10.97 6.99
C ILE A 171 4.78 9.79 7.30
N PRO A 172 3.65 9.64 6.56
CA PRO A 172 2.69 8.57 6.80
C PRO A 172 3.31 7.17 6.70
N VAL A 173 3.02 6.31 7.68
CA VAL A 173 3.42 4.90 7.70
C VAL A 173 2.19 4.01 7.50
N TYR A 174 2.28 3.04 6.61
CA TYR A 174 1.27 2.02 6.38
C TYR A 174 1.83 0.65 6.77
N GLY A 175 1.05 -0.14 7.50
CA GLY A 175 1.43 -1.52 7.81
C GLY A 175 1.14 -2.46 6.63
N ILE A 176 1.93 -3.54 6.48
CA ILE A 176 1.65 -4.63 5.53
C ILE A 176 1.88 -5.99 6.19
N GLY A 177 1.16 -7.01 5.72
CA GLY A 177 1.29 -8.41 6.17
C GLY A 177 0.21 -8.80 7.15
N GLY A 178 -0.68 -9.72 6.73
CA GLY A 178 -1.80 -10.23 7.52
C GLY A 178 -2.85 -9.17 7.89
N ILE A 179 -2.87 -8.03 7.22
CA ILE A 179 -3.82 -6.95 7.50
C ILE A 179 -5.14 -7.24 6.78
N THR A 180 -6.23 -7.03 7.51
CA THR A 180 -7.62 -7.20 7.07
C THR A 180 -8.48 -6.09 7.67
N GLY A 181 -9.76 -6.00 7.24
CA GLY A 181 -10.71 -5.09 7.86
C GLY A 181 -10.92 -5.29 9.36
N GLN A 182 -10.74 -6.52 9.83
CA GLN A 182 -10.96 -6.85 11.24
C GLN A 182 -9.84 -6.38 12.17
N ASN A 183 -8.63 -6.15 11.64
CA ASN A 183 -7.48 -5.73 12.44
C ASN A 183 -6.94 -4.35 12.08
N LEU A 184 -7.57 -3.62 11.16
CA LEU A 184 -7.15 -2.27 10.76
C LEU A 184 -7.14 -1.29 11.96
N ASP A 185 -8.08 -1.39 12.88
CA ASP A 185 -8.11 -0.57 14.10
C ASP A 185 -6.85 -0.71 14.95
N LEU A 186 -6.25 -1.90 14.99
CA LEU A 186 -4.99 -2.13 15.70
C LEU A 186 -3.82 -1.43 15.01
N ILE A 187 -3.83 -1.41 13.67
CA ILE A 187 -2.85 -0.71 12.84
C ILE A 187 -2.92 0.80 13.11
N LEU A 188 -4.11 1.37 13.09
CA LEU A 188 -4.32 2.80 13.36
C LEU A 188 -3.92 3.19 14.79
N LYS A 189 -4.25 2.36 15.78
CA LYS A 189 -3.86 2.57 17.19
C LYS A 189 -2.35 2.52 17.41
N SER A 190 -1.60 1.89 16.49
CA SER A 190 -0.12 1.92 16.50
C SER A 190 0.48 3.21 15.92
N GLY A 191 -0.35 4.21 15.59
CA GLY A 191 0.10 5.47 14.99
C GLY A 191 0.31 5.41 13.47
N ALA A 192 0.05 4.28 12.82
CA ALA A 192 0.11 4.18 11.37
C ALA A 192 -1.11 4.86 10.71
N ALA A 193 -0.91 5.38 9.51
CA ALA A 193 -1.93 6.06 8.71
C ALA A 193 -2.94 5.09 8.05
N GLY A 194 -2.64 3.79 8.04
CA GLY A 194 -3.48 2.76 7.44
C GLY A 194 -2.74 1.46 7.18
N GLY A 195 -3.34 0.62 6.35
CA GLY A 195 -2.82 -0.70 6.01
C GLY A 195 -2.69 -0.94 4.50
N CYS A 196 -1.88 -1.94 4.17
CA CYS A 196 -1.74 -2.46 2.81
C CYS A 196 -2.22 -3.90 2.75
N MET A 197 -2.95 -4.25 1.70
CA MET A 197 -3.46 -5.59 1.50
C MET A 197 -3.24 -6.05 0.06
N MET A 198 -2.81 -7.29 -0.12
CA MET A 198 -2.62 -7.91 -1.43
C MET A 198 -3.68 -8.99 -1.66
N SER A 199 -3.61 -10.13 -0.97
CA SER A 199 -4.50 -11.27 -1.19
C SER A 199 -5.96 -10.92 -1.00
N GLY A 200 -6.32 -10.15 0.02
CA GLY A 200 -7.72 -9.78 0.27
C GLY A 200 -8.35 -8.89 -0.80
N TYR A 201 -7.55 -8.23 -1.67
CA TYR A 201 -8.05 -7.51 -2.83
C TYR A 201 -7.97 -8.35 -4.11
N MET A 202 -6.98 -9.25 -4.23
CA MET A 202 -6.68 -9.94 -5.49
C MET A 202 -7.31 -11.33 -5.62
N GLN A 203 -7.78 -11.92 -4.55
CA GLN A 203 -8.48 -13.21 -4.54
C GLN A 203 -9.98 -13.11 -4.77
#